data_de75792c8c406ca9fe0881491a3517b4
#
_entry.id   de75792c8c406ca9fe0881491a3517b4
#
_cell.length_a   1.000
_cell.length_b   1.000
_cell.length_c   1.000
_cell.angle_alpha   90.00
_cell.angle_beta   90.00
_cell.angle_gamma   90.00
#
_symmetry.space_group_name_H-M   'P 1'
#
loop_
_entity.id
_entity.type
_entity.pdbx_description
1 polymer ?
#
loop_
_entity_poly.entity_id
_entity_poly.type
_entity_poly.pdbx_seq_one_letter_code
_entity_poly.pdbx_strand_id
1 'polypeptide(L)'
;MALRKRTKVIIGISAGVVVVAAAAVIAGPVIYANTVNGQAAAAPSLSASSSGTLDAKDADGTWTSKSSSYAGYRVHEVLQGNDVNVVGRTKDVKGTAVVDGGSLTKASVTVQVGKISTPEAARDEYFRSTALQTDKYPTATFELTKPVDVTKALDGSTQDVTLTGTMELHGVEKPVTADAQVAVGKGGTVQVAGTVPITFADYGVQAPSLGF
;
A
#
# COMPACT_ATOMS: atom_id res chain seq x y z
N MET A 1 41.38 49.20 22.93
CA MET A 1 41.38 47.77 23.30
C MET A 1 39.98 47.11 23.23
N ALA A 2 39.05 47.68 22.48
CA ALA A 2 37.63 47.22 22.45
C ALA A 2 37.25 46.47 21.15
N LEU A 3 38.06 46.50 20.09
CA LEU A 3 37.72 45.83 18.79
C LEU A 3 37.98 44.32 18.79
N ARG A 4 38.85 43.78 19.63
CA ARG A 4 39.19 42.35 19.62
C ARG A 4 38.09 41.41 20.16
N LYS A 5 37.23 41.91 21.03
CA LYS A 5 36.16 41.09 21.59
C LYS A 5 34.96 40.88 20.67
N ARG A 6 34.64 41.89 19.83
CA ARG A 6 33.50 41.78 18.91
C ARG A 6 33.77 40.83 17.74
N THR A 7 35.00 40.79 17.23
CA THR A 7 35.38 39.90 16.11
C THR A 7 35.32 38.43 16.50
N LYS A 8 35.71 38.08 17.75
CA LYS A 8 35.64 36.70 18.25
C LYS A 8 34.21 36.19 18.41
N VAL A 9 33.28 37.04 18.80
CA VAL A 9 31.85 36.67 18.94
C VAL A 9 31.19 36.46 17.58
N ILE A 10 31.51 37.26 16.56
CA ILE A 10 30.98 37.09 15.20
C ILE A 10 31.48 35.82 14.55
N ILE A 11 32.74 35.42 14.74
CA ILE A 11 33.30 34.15 14.24
C ILE A 11 32.66 32.97 14.94
N GLY A 12 32.37 33.06 16.24
CA GLY A 12 31.71 32.01 16.99
C GLY A 12 30.25 31.77 16.55
N ILE A 13 29.52 32.85 16.23
CA ILE A 13 28.13 32.76 15.73
C ILE A 13 28.12 32.17 14.31
N SER A 14 29.02 32.59 13.42
CA SER A 14 29.09 32.07 12.04
C SER A 14 29.48 30.60 12.02
N ALA A 15 30.43 30.17 12.86
CA ALA A 15 30.80 28.76 12.97
C ALA A 15 29.66 27.90 13.55
N GLY A 16 28.93 28.43 14.54
CA GLY A 16 27.74 27.74 15.09
C GLY A 16 26.63 27.55 14.08
N VAL A 17 26.35 28.58 13.27
CA VAL A 17 25.32 28.49 12.23
C VAL A 17 25.69 27.48 11.13
N VAL A 18 26.96 27.46 10.73
CA VAL A 18 27.45 26.48 9.71
C VAL A 18 27.38 25.04 10.24
N VAL A 19 27.73 24.81 11.50
CA VAL A 19 27.66 23.46 12.12
C VAL A 19 26.22 23.00 12.23
N VAL A 20 25.28 23.86 12.63
CA VAL A 20 23.85 23.53 12.70
C VAL A 20 23.28 23.25 11.30
N ALA A 21 23.62 24.04 10.29
CA ALA A 21 23.18 23.83 8.92
C ALA A 21 23.76 22.50 8.34
N ALA A 22 25.05 22.22 8.59
CA ALA A 22 25.66 20.97 8.15
C ALA A 22 25.05 19.75 8.87
N ALA A 23 24.77 19.84 10.17
CA ALA A 23 24.10 18.76 10.90
C ALA A 23 22.67 18.49 10.37
N ALA A 24 21.92 19.53 9.98
CA ALA A 24 20.58 19.40 9.41
C ALA A 24 20.62 18.72 8.04
N VAL A 25 21.62 19.01 7.19
CA VAL A 25 21.79 18.38 5.88
C VAL A 25 22.15 16.89 6.00
N ILE A 26 22.97 16.51 6.98
CA ILE A 26 23.41 15.12 7.18
C ILE A 26 22.36 14.29 7.93
N ALA A 27 21.75 14.84 8.99
CA ALA A 27 20.79 14.12 9.83
C ALA A 27 19.35 14.17 9.31
N GLY A 28 19.00 15.19 8.54
CA GLY A 28 17.64 15.41 8.04
C GLY A 28 17.06 14.19 7.30
N PRO A 29 17.75 13.61 6.32
CA PRO A 29 17.27 12.43 5.59
C PRO A 29 17.07 11.20 6.47
N VAL A 30 17.96 10.97 7.44
CA VAL A 30 17.85 9.86 8.40
C VAL A 30 16.66 10.04 9.32
N ILE A 31 16.45 11.25 9.84
CA ILE A 31 15.29 11.57 10.70
C ILE A 31 14.01 11.42 9.91
N TYR A 32 13.97 11.92 8.67
CA TYR A 32 12.83 11.78 7.77
C TYR A 32 12.52 10.31 7.49
N ALA A 33 13.52 9.51 7.07
CA ALA A 33 13.38 8.09 6.80
C ALA A 33 12.83 7.32 8.02
N ASN A 34 13.37 7.58 9.22
CA ASN A 34 12.89 6.94 10.44
C ASN A 34 11.45 7.34 10.77
N THR A 35 11.06 8.59 10.55
CA THR A 35 9.69 9.06 10.79
C THR A 35 8.72 8.41 9.82
N VAL A 36 9.02 8.39 8.52
CA VAL A 36 8.16 7.78 7.50
C VAL A 36 8.06 6.27 7.69
N ASN A 37 9.17 5.57 7.96
CA ASN A 37 9.16 4.15 8.23
C ASN A 37 8.37 3.80 9.50
N GLY A 38 8.46 4.63 10.55
CA GLY A 38 7.67 4.47 11.77
C GLY A 38 6.16 4.67 11.57
N GLN A 39 5.76 5.44 10.56
CA GLN A 39 4.36 5.66 10.19
C GLN A 39 3.87 4.69 9.11
N ALA A 40 4.78 3.96 8.46
CA ALA A 40 4.41 3.02 7.40
C ALA A 40 3.53 1.90 7.98
N ALA A 41 2.28 1.84 7.54
CA ALA A 41 1.36 0.81 7.98
C ALA A 41 1.90 -0.60 7.61
N ALA A 42 1.71 -1.57 8.49
CA ALA A 42 2.11 -2.96 8.23
C ALA A 42 1.51 -3.51 6.93
N ALA A 43 2.14 -4.52 6.35
CA ALA A 43 1.55 -5.25 5.23
C ALA A 43 0.15 -5.79 5.62
N PRO A 44 -0.77 -5.97 4.64
CA PRO A 44 -2.05 -6.58 4.91
C PRO A 44 -1.85 -7.94 5.56
N SER A 45 -2.58 -8.18 6.65
CA SER A 45 -2.59 -9.47 7.33
C SER A 45 -3.99 -9.75 7.87
N LEU A 46 -4.33 -11.02 8.00
CA LEU A 46 -5.57 -11.41 8.64
C LEU A 46 -5.51 -11.12 10.14
N SER A 47 -6.64 -10.75 10.74
CA SER A 47 -6.69 -10.60 12.19
C SER A 47 -6.59 -11.96 12.88
N ALA A 48 -5.82 -12.05 13.97
CA ALA A 48 -5.58 -13.28 14.73
C ALA A 48 -6.85 -13.92 15.33
N SER A 49 -8.00 -13.27 15.26
CA SER A 49 -9.31 -13.76 15.72
C SER A 49 -10.15 -14.44 14.64
N SER A 50 -9.57 -14.78 13.50
CA SER A 50 -10.24 -15.51 12.43
C SER A 50 -10.26 -17.02 12.70
N SER A 51 -11.05 -17.46 13.66
CA SER A 51 -11.30 -18.89 13.93
C SER A 51 -12.80 -19.18 13.90
N GLY A 52 -13.43 -18.85 12.80
CA GLY A 52 -14.80 -19.27 12.49
C GLY A 52 -14.76 -20.38 11.46
N THR A 53 -15.76 -21.24 11.48
CA THR A 53 -16.01 -22.24 10.43
C THR A 53 -17.24 -21.83 9.64
N LEU A 54 -17.31 -22.28 8.40
CA LEU A 54 -18.47 -22.08 7.54
C LEU A 54 -18.70 -23.37 6.75
N ASP A 55 -19.91 -23.89 6.78
CA ASP A 55 -20.25 -25.04 5.95
C ASP A 55 -20.14 -24.65 4.46
N ALA A 56 -19.70 -25.60 3.62
CA ALA A 56 -19.49 -25.32 2.19
C ALA A 56 -20.77 -24.77 1.53
N LYS A 57 -21.94 -25.26 1.93
CA LYS A 57 -23.24 -24.77 1.42
C LYS A 57 -23.54 -23.31 1.80
N ASP A 58 -23.07 -22.89 2.99
CA ASP A 58 -23.25 -21.52 3.47
C ASP A 58 -22.18 -20.57 2.88
N ALA A 59 -21.08 -21.14 2.36
CA ALA A 59 -20.07 -20.42 1.64
C ALA A 59 -20.47 -20.09 0.20
N ASP A 60 -21.32 -20.92 -0.41
CA ASP A 60 -21.78 -20.74 -1.79
C ASP A 60 -22.58 -19.44 -1.96
N GLY A 61 -22.32 -18.76 -3.04
CA GLY A 61 -23.02 -17.53 -3.39
C GLY A 61 -22.11 -16.32 -3.63
N THR A 62 -22.71 -15.14 -3.59
CA THR A 62 -22.01 -13.88 -3.86
C THR A 62 -21.66 -13.15 -2.57
N TRP A 63 -20.39 -12.81 -2.45
CA TRP A 63 -19.80 -12.06 -1.35
C TRP A 63 -19.46 -10.65 -1.79
N THR A 64 -19.59 -9.67 -0.90
CA THR A 64 -19.23 -8.28 -1.17
C THR A 64 -18.34 -7.71 -0.08
N SER A 65 -17.46 -6.78 -0.47
CA SER A 65 -16.59 -6.10 0.49
C SER A 65 -17.40 -5.27 1.50
N LYS A 66 -16.93 -5.23 2.74
CA LYS A 66 -17.50 -4.38 3.81
C LYS A 66 -16.83 -3.00 3.79
N SER A 67 -17.46 -2.01 4.42
CA SER A 67 -16.92 -0.66 4.60
C SER A 67 -15.62 -0.59 5.39
N SER A 68 -15.26 -1.65 6.12
CA SER A 68 -13.98 -1.79 6.80
C SER A 68 -12.84 -2.26 5.89
N SER A 69 -13.15 -2.70 4.67
CA SER A 69 -12.14 -3.09 3.68
C SER A 69 -11.30 -1.89 3.26
N TYR A 70 -10.06 -2.15 2.91
CA TYR A 70 -9.14 -1.14 2.40
C TYR A 70 -8.26 -1.73 1.30
N ALA A 71 -7.76 -0.86 0.45
CA ALA A 71 -6.73 -1.16 -0.54
C ALA A 71 -5.71 -0.02 -0.57
N GLY A 72 -4.58 -0.24 -1.25
CA GLY A 72 -3.56 0.79 -1.35
C GLY A 72 -2.30 0.28 -2.02
N TYR A 73 -1.22 1.00 -1.83
CA TYR A 73 0.10 0.64 -2.33
C TYR A 73 1.16 0.66 -1.22
N ARG A 74 2.21 -0.09 -1.43
CA ARG A 74 3.48 0.00 -0.71
C ARG A 74 4.59 0.13 -1.74
N VAL A 75 5.44 1.13 -1.58
CA VAL A 75 6.62 1.32 -2.41
C VAL A 75 7.85 1.48 -1.53
N HIS A 76 8.95 0.91 -1.98
CA HIS A 76 10.27 1.10 -1.39
C HIS A 76 11.01 2.19 -2.17
N GLU A 77 11.50 3.18 -1.46
CA GLU A 77 12.27 4.31 -1.99
C GLU A 77 13.64 4.36 -1.31
N VAL A 78 14.64 4.83 -2.03
CA VAL A 78 15.95 5.13 -1.44
C VAL A 78 16.15 6.64 -1.49
N LEU A 79 16.14 7.29 -0.33
CA LEU A 79 16.32 8.73 -0.21
C LEU A 79 17.69 9.05 0.40
N GLN A 80 18.61 9.58 -0.40
CA GLN A 80 19.99 9.89 0.02
C GLN A 80 20.66 8.71 0.77
N GLY A 81 20.49 7.50 0.24
CA GLY A 81 21.05 6.28 0.82
C GLY A 81 20.28 5.68 1.99
N ASN A 82 19.12 6.26 2.36
CA ASN A 82 18.27 5.72 3.41
C ASN A 82 17.04 5.03 2.80
N ASP A 83 16.75 3.83 3.27
CA ASP A 83 15.59 3.06 2.86
C ASP A 83 14.31 3.64 3.47
N VAL A 84 13.32 3.93 2.63
CA VAL A 84 12.02 4.49 3.02
C VAL A 84 10.90 3.62 2.45
N ASN A 85 10.00 3.15 3.32
CA ASN A 85 8.78 2.46 2.91
C ASN A 85 7.59 3.43 2.97
N VAL A 86 7.00 3.68 1.82
CA VAL A 86 5.81 4.51 1.69
C VAL A 86 4.59 3.64 1.54
N VAL A 87 3.56 3.89 2.33
CA VAL A 87 2.28 3.19 2.29
C VAL A 87 1.14 4.20 2.17
N GLY A 88 0.40 4.11 1.07
CA GLY A 88 -0.86 4.84 0.88
C GLY A 88 -2.04 3.88 0.95
N ARG A 89 -3.17 4.31 1.54
CA ARG A 89 -4.38 3.51 1.69
C ARG A 89 -5.64 4.31 1.40
N THR A 90 -6.68 3.59 0.97
CA THR A 90 -8.05 4.11 0.87
C THR A 90 -9.05 3.06 1.34
N LYS A 91 -10.21 3.51 1.82
CA LYS A 91 -11.40 2.67 2.07
C LYS A 91 -12.37 2.67 0.89
N ASP A 92 -12.11 3.49 -0.13
CA ASP A 92 -12.91 3.52 -1.36
C ASP A 92 -12.54 2.33 -2.25
N VAL A 93 -12.90 1.14 -1.78
CA VAL A 93 -12.71 -0.14 -2.45
C VAL A 93 -14.04 -0.90 -2.51
N LYS A 94 -14.33 -1.46 -3.66
CA LYS A 94 -15.45 -2.37 -3.88
C LYS A 94 -14.91 -3.71 -4.35
N GLY A 95 -15.36 -4.77 -3.72
CA GLY A 95 -15.00 -6.14 -4.08
C GLY A 95 -16.23 -7.01 -4.16
N THR A 96 -16.27 -7.90 -5.13
CA THR A 96 -17.24 -8.99 -5.23
C THR A 96 -16.52 -10.31 -5.43
N ALA A 97 -17.07 -11.38 -4.93
CA ALA A 97 -16.55 -12.73 -5.10
C ALA A 97 -17.72 -13.71 -5.19
N VAL A 98 -17.55 -14.75 -5.99
CA VAL A 98 -18.53 -15.85 -6.11
C VAL A 98 -17.84 -17.14 -5.73
N VAL A 99 -18.39 -17.81 -4.74
CA VAL A 99 -17.96 -19.15 -4.29
C VAL A 99 -19.01 -20.15 -4.72
N ASP A 100 -18.59 -21.28 -5.24
CA ASP A 100 -19.44 -22.39 -5.65
C ASP A 100 -18.70 -23.71 -5.37
N GLY A 101 -19.30 -24.58 -4.56
CA GLY A 101 -18.73 -25.87 -4.19
C GLY A 101 -17.34 -25.78 -3.54
N GLY A 102 -17.08 -24.75 -2.74
CA GLY A 102 -15.76 -24.54 -2.10
C GLY A 102 -14.69 -23.96 -3.02
N SER A 103 -15.06 -23.53 -4.23
CA SER A 103 -14.18 -22.88 -5.18
C SER A 103 -14.55 -21.40 -5.35
N LEU A 104 -13.58 -20.50 -5.26
CA LEU A 104 -13.72 -19.12 -5.68
C LEU A 104 -13.70 -19.08 -7.22
N THR A 105 -14.88 -18.95 -7.84
CA THR A 105 -15.04 -19.03 -9.30
C THR A 105 -14.94 -17.68 -9.98
N LYS A 106 -15.28 -16.58 -9.27
CA LYS A 106 -15.16 -15.20 -9.73
C LYS A 106 -14.71 -14.31 -8.60
N ALA A 107 -13.88 -13.34 -8.88
CA ALA A 107 -13.56 -12.25 -7.97
C ALA A 107 -13.25 -10.98 -8.76
N SER A 108 -13.72 -9.87 -8.28
CA SER A 108 -13.49 -8.55 -8.85
C SER A 108 -13.23 -7.55 -7.73
N VAL A 109 -12.22 -6.70 -7.91
CA VAL A 109 -11.91 -5.61 -6.97
C VAL A 109 -11.71 -4.33 -7.76
N THR A 110 -12.38 -3.26 -7.33
CA THR A 110 -12.21 -1.90 -7.88
C THR A 110 -11.78 -0.97 -6.77
N VAL A 111 -10.70 -0.23 -6.98
CA VAL A 111 -10.12 0.74 -6.03
C VAL A 111 -10.18 2.13 -6.65
N GLN A 112 -10.69 3.12 -5.91
CA GLN A 112 -10.63 4.53 -6.28
C GLN A 112 -9.23 5.05 -5.96
N VAL A 113 -8.32 5.06 -6.94
CA VAL A 113 -6.90 5.37 -6.71
C VAL A 113 -6.66 6.83 -6.35
N GLY A 114 -7.51 7.76 -6.81
CA GLY A 114 -7.47 9.17 -6.41
C GLY A 114 -7.82 9.43 -4.95
N LYS A 115 -8.35 8.43 -4.23
CA LYS A 115 -8.69 8.49 -2.79
C LYS A 115 -7.62 7.84 -1.91
N ILE A 116 -6.56 7.32 -2.49
CA ILE A 116 -5.42 6.82 -1.71
C ILE A 116 -4.69 8.01 -1.09
N SER A 117 -4.38 7.91 0.20
CA SER A 117 -3.64 8.93 0.95
C SER A 117 -2.55 8.33 1.80
N THR A 118 -1.53 9.14 2.04
CA THR A 118 -0.41 8.93 2.95
C THR A 118 -0.43 10.05 4.02
N PRO A 119 0.45 10.05 5.01
CA PRO A 119 0.61 11.20 5.91
C PRO A 119 1.13 12.48 5.22
N GLU A 120 1.64 12.40 3.98
CA GLU A 120 2.29 13.50 3.26
C GLU A 120 1.43 14.00 2.09
N ALA A 121 0.75 15.14 2.27
CA ALA A 121 -0.16 15.71 1.27
C ALA A 121 0.52 16.03 -0.08
N ALA A 122 1.78 16.48 -0.06
CA ALA A 122 2.53 16.77 -1.29
C ALA A 122 2.80 15.50 -2.11
N ARG A 123 3.06 14.38 -1.44
CA ARG A 123 3.19 13.06 -2.08
C ARG A 123 1.87 12.62 -2.70
N ASP A 124 0.78 12.79 -1.98
CA ASP A 124 -0.55 12.43 -2.46
C ASP A 124 -0.94 13.24 -3.70
N GLU A 125 -0.57 14.51 -3.74
CA GLU A 125 -0.82 15.36 -4.91
C GLU A 125 0.01 14.90 -6.12
N TYR A 126 1.31 14.62 -5.93
CA TYR A 126 2.16 14.06 -6.99
C TYR A 126 1.62 12.71 -7.50
N PHE A 127 1.19 11.84 -6.60
CA PHE A 127 0.61 10.54 -6.92
C PHE A 127 -0.64 10.70 -7.80
N ARG A 128 -1.55 11.62 -7.44
CA ARG A 128 -2.79 11.87 -8.20
C ARG A 128 -2.53 12.52 -9.54
N SER A 129 -1.78 13.62 -9.55
CA SER A 129 -1.67 14.47 -10.75
C SER A 129 -0.65 13.95 -11.75
N THR A 130 0.46 13.38 -11.28
CA THR A 130 1.62 13.06 -12.12
C THR A 130 1.79 11.56 -12.31
N ALA A 131 1.86 10.78 -11.22
CA ALA A 131 2.18 9.37 -11.30
C ALA A 131 1.04 8.54 -11.92
N LEU A 132 -0.18 8.67 -11.41
CA LEU A 132 -1.34 7.90 -11.88
C LEU A 132 -2.34 8.71 -12.71
N GLN A 133 -2.22 10.04 -12.77
CA GLN A 133 -3.13 10.89 -13.54
C GLN A 133 -4.60 10.55 -13.26
N THR A 134 -4.99 10.59 -11.98
CA THR A 134 -6.25 10.01 -11.49
C THR A 134 -7.51 10.68 -12.03
N ASP A 135 -7.41 11.86 -12.59
CA ASP A 135 -8.49 12.52 -13.34
C ASP A 135 -8.83 11.76 -14.62
N LYS A 136 -7.82 11.15 -15.25
CA LYS A 136 -7.97 10.34 -16.47
C LYS A 136 -8.17 8.86 -16.17
N TYR A 137 -7.49 8.35 -15.15
CA TYR A 137 -7.50 6.95 -14.73
C TYR A 137 -7.89 6.83 -13.26
N PRO A 138 -9.18 7.02 -12.93
CA PRO A 138 -9.64 7.15 -11.53
C PRO A 138 -9.58 5.85 -10.74
N THR A 139 -9.52 4.71 -11.41
CA THR A 139 -9.61 3.39 -10.77
C THR A 139 -8.45 2.47 -11.13
N ALA A 140 -8.17 1.55 -10.20
CA ALA A 140 -7.46 0.30 -10.49
C ALA A 140 -8.43 -0.85 -10.29
N THR A 141 -8.35 -1.86 -11.15
CA THR A 141 -9.21 -3.05 -11.07
C THR A 141 -8.40 -4.33 -11.07
N PHE A 142 -8.96 -5.37 -10.46
CA PHE A 142 -8.46 -6.74 -10.55
C PHE A 142 -9.64 -7.66 -10.86
N GLU A 143 -9.46 -8.56 -11.81
CA GLU A 143 -10.44 -9.58 -12.21
C GLU A 143 -9.79 -10.96 -12.16
N LEU A 144 -10.39 -11.89 -11.39
CA LEU A 144 -9.93 -13.27 -11.33
C LEU A 144 -10.19 -13.98 -12.67
N THR A 145 -9.17 -14.65 -13.20
CA THR A 145 -9.29 -15.40 -14.47
C THR A 145 -9.24 -16.91 -14.32
N LYS A 146 -8.82 -17.41 -13.14
CA LYS A 146 -8.77 -18.86 -12.86
C LYS A 146 -9.43 -19.15 -11.52
N PRO A 147 -10.33 -20.14 -11.43
CA PRO A 147 -10.91 -20.57 -10.17
C PRO A 147 -9.83 -21.04 -9.17
N VAL A 148 -10.10 -20.85 -7.88
CA VAL A 148 -9.19 -21.20 -6.78
C VAL A 148 -9.95 -21.95 -5.70
N ASP A 149 -9.42 -23.09 -5.23
CA ASP A 149 -9.94 -23.84 -4.10
C ASP A 149 -9.73 -23.04 -2.81
N VAL A 150 -10.81 -22.86 -2.04
CA VAL A 150 -10.81 -22.14 -0.76
C VAL A 150 -11.37 -23.02 0.39
N THR A 151 -11.45 -24.32 0.18
CA THR A 151 -12.09 -25.26 1.13
C THR A 151 -11.41 -25.29 2.49
N LYS A 152 -10.07 -25.20 2.55
CA LYS A 152 -9.32 -25.18 3.82
C LYS A 152 -9.62 -23.93 4.67
N ALA A 153 -9.97 -22.82 4.04
CA ALA A 153 -10.36 -21.62 4.78
C ALA A 153 -11.71 -21.81 5.50
N LEU A 154 -12.56 -22.71 5.02
CA LEU A 154 -13.90 -22.95 5.58
C LEU A 154 -13.87 -23.74 6.88
N ASP A 155 -12.81 -24.51 7.15
CA ASP A 155 -12.65 -25.32 8.35
C ASP A 155 -12.08 -24.57 9.56
N GLY A 156 -11.89 -23.25 9.43
CA GLY A 156 -11.32 -22.39 10.48
C GLY A 156 -9.82 -22.18 10.38
N SER A 157 -9.19 -22.73 9.35
CA SER A 157 -7.77 -22.51 9.05
C SER A 157 -7.55 -21.24 8.23
N THR A 158 -6.36 -20.67 8.33
CA THR A 158 -5.89 -19.71 7.32
C THR A 158 -5.34 -20.47 6.14
N GLN A 159 -5.82 -20.14 4.96
CA GLN A 159 -5.36 -20.74 3.70
C GLN A 159 -4.61 -19.72 2.86
N ASP A 160 -3.37 -20.07 2.49
CA ASP A 160 -2.63 -19.33 1.47
C ASP A 160 -3.15 -19.72 0.09
N VAL A 161 -3.44 -18.74 -0.75
CA VAL A 161 -3.94 -18.92 -2.10
C VAL A 161 -3.20 -18.02 -3.08
N THR A 162 -3.04 -18.50 -4.30
CA THR A 162 -2.50 -17.72 -5.41
C THR A 162 -3.63 -17.39 -6.37
N LEU A 163 -3.94 -16.11 -6.54
CA LEU A 163 -4.98 -15.60 -7.41
C LEU A 163 -4.37 -15.19 -8.75
N THR A 164 -4.73 -15.88 -9.83
CA THR A 164 -4.34 -15.48 -11.19
C THR A 164 -5.46 -14.65 -11.79
N GLY A 165 -5.11 -13.46 -12.30
CA GLY A 165 -6.10 -12.54 -12.84
C GLY A 165 -5.50 -11.52 -13.79
N THR A 166 -6.31 -10.56 -14.20
CA THR A 166 -5.89 -9.35 -14.89
C THR A 166 -6.03 -8.15 -13.96
N MET A 167 -5.09 -7.22 -14.05
CA MET A 167 -5.13 -5.95 -13.34
C MET A 167 -5.05 -4.81 -14.34
N GLU A 168 -5.99 -3.89 -14.25
CA GLU A 168 -5.92 -2.61 -14.95
C GLU A 168 -5.45 -1.54 -13.97
N LEU A 169 -4.42 -0.79 -14.36
CA LEU A 169 -3.89 0.35 -13.64
C LEU A 169 -3.39 1.37 -14.66
N HIS A 170 -3.67 2.66 -14.45
CA HIS A 170 -3.23 3.75 -15.32
C HIS A 170 -3.61 3.53 -16.80
N GLY A 171 -4.77 2.87 -17.05
CA GLY A 171 -5.27 2.54 -18.39
C GLY A 171 -4.54 1.41 -19.11
N VAL A 172 -3.68 0.67 -18.40
CA VAL A 172 -2.96 -0.49 -18.93
C VAL A 172 -3.46 -1.75 -18.23
N GLU A 173 -3.88 -2.74 -18.99
CA GLU A 173 -4.28 -4.06 -18.50
C GLU A 173 -3.14 -5.07 -18.64
N LYS A 174 -2.86 -5.81 -17.56
CA LYS A 174 -1.81 -6.84 -17.51
C LYS A 174 -2.28 -8.09 -16.78
N PRO A 175 -1.85 -9.28 -17.20
CA PRO A 175 -1.99 -10.48 -16.37
C PRO A 175 -1.10 -10.36 -15.13
N VAL A 176 -1.67 -10.70 -13.98
CA VAL A 176 -0.97 -10.64 -12.69
C VAL A 176 -1.26 -11.87 -11.84
N THR A 177 -0.40 -12.09 -10.87
CA THR A 177 -0.59 -13.08 -9.82
C THR A 177 -0.54 -12.37 -8.47
N ALA A 178 -1.55 -12.61 -7.64
CA ALA A 178 -1.62 -12.11 -6.28
C ALA A 178 -1.42 -13.26 -5.29
N ASP A 179 -0.55 -13.06 -4.30
CA ASP A 179 -0.47 -13.94 -3.14
C ASP A 179 -1.44 -13.42 -2.08
N ALA A 180 -2.31 -14.28 -1.60
CA ALA A 180 -3.35 -13.90 -0.65
C ALA A 180 -3.56 -14.98 0.42
N GLN A 181 -4.05 -14.53 1.56
CA GLN A 181 -4.54 -15.37 2.64
C GLN A 181 -6.05 -15.22 2.76
N VAL A 182 -6.73 -16.33 2.97
CA VAL A 182 -8.17 -16.39 3.19
C VAL A 182 -8.45 -17.11 4.50
N ALA A 183 -9.37 -16.58 5.29
CA ALA A 183 -9.86 -17.24 6.49
C ALA A 183 -11.31 -16.85 6.79
N VAL A 184 -12.03 -17.72 7.48
CA VAL A 184 -13.35 -17.41 8.01
C VAL A 184 -13.21 -16.86 9.42
N GLY A 185 -13.77 -15.69 9.64
CA GLY A 185 -13.83 -15.05 10.95
C GLY A 185 -15.12 -15.44 11.71
N LYS A 186 -15.18 -15.06 12.98
CA LYS A 186 -16.37 -15.26 13.81
C LYS A 186 -17.61 -14.65 13.14
N GLY A 187 -18.73 -15.38 13.20
CA GLY A 187 -20.00 -14.96 12.61
C GLY A 187 -20.05 -15.09 11.08
N GLY A 188 -19.25 -15.98 10.47
CA GLY A 188 -19.31 -16.28 9.05
C GLY A 188 -18.75 -15.16 8.14
N THR A 189 -17.92 -14.28 8.68
CA THR A 189 -17.27 -13.24 7.88
C THR A 189 -16.01 -13.79 7.21
N VAL A 190 -15.91 -13.72 5.90
CA VAL A 190 -14.67 -14.07 5.18
C VAL A 190 -13.71 -12.89 5.21
N GLN A 191 -12.46 -13.16 5.57
CA GLN A 191 -11.36 -12.21 5.54
C GLN A 191 -10.37 -12.60 4.44
N VAL A 192 -9.92 -11.62 3.68
CA VAL A 192 -8.89 -11.80 2.64
C VAL A 192 -7.84 -10.72 2.82
N ALA A 193 -6.58 -11.12 2.80
CA ALA A 193 -5.44 -10.20 2.79
C ALA A 193 -4.46 -10.65 1.72
N GLY A 194 -4.06 -9.77 0.82
CA GLY A 194 -3.18 -10.15 -0.28
C GLY A 194 -2.42 -8.96 -0.88
N THR A 195 -1.46 -9.29 -1.72
CA THR A 195 -0.61 -8.34 -2.44
C THR A 195 -0.43 -8.77 -3.89
N VAL A 196 -0.35 -7.78 -4.78
CA VAL A 196 0.01 -7.96 -6.19
C VAL A 196 1.32 -7.23 -6.42
N PRO A 197 2.45 -7.94 -6.66
CA PRO A 197 3.69 -7.29 -7.06
C PRO A 197 3.57 -6.75 -8.48
N ILE A 198 3.91 -5.47 -8.67
CA ILE A 198 3.91 -4.80 -9.98
C ILE A 198 5.19 -3.99 -10.14
N THR A 199 5.56 -3.68 -11.39
CA THR A 199 6.58 -2.68 -11.70
C THR A 199 5.94 -1.44 -12.32
N PHE A 200 6.46 -0.26 -12.02
CA PHE A 200 5.94 0.99 -12.56
C PHE A 200 5.96 1.01 -14.09
N ALA A 201 7.05 0.51 -14.68
CA ALA A 201 7.24 0.47 -16.13
C ALA A 201 6.15 -0.35 -16.85
N ASP A 202 5.65 -1.42 -16.22
CA ASP A 202 4.61 -2.26 -16.81
C ASP A 202 3.29 -1.52 -17.04
N TYR A 203 3.05 -0.47 -16.25
CA TYR A 203 1.82 0.33 -16.31
C TYR A 203 2.07 1.76 -16.81
N GLY A 204 3.24 2.04 -17.36
CA GLY A 204 3.58 3.38 -17.84
C GLY A 204 3.59 4.45 -16.74
N VAL A 205 3.73 4.04 -15.48
CA VAL A 205 3.82 4.93 -14.33
C VAL A 205 5.27 5.38 -14.20
N GLN A 206 5.49 6.69 -14.10
CA GLN A 206 6.81 7.24 -13.84
C GLN A 206 7.09 7.21 -12.34
N ALA A 207 8.17 6.53 -11.96
CA ALA A 207 8.66 6.60 -10.58
C ALA A 207 9.06 8.05 -10.27
N PRO A 208 8.71 8.59 -9.08
CA PRO A 208 9.17 9.89 -8.69
C PRO A 208 10.70 9.89 -8.60
N SER A 209 11.34 10.77 -9.38
CA SER A 209 12.75 11.08 -9.21
C SER A 209 12.84 12.44 -8.52
N LEU A 210 13.08 12.44 -7.24
CA LEU A 210 13.41 13.65 -6.52
C LEU A 210 14.89 13.90 -6.79
N GLY A 211 15.17 14.78 -7.77
CA GLY A 211 16.54 15.16 -8.14
C GLY A 211 17.14 16.12 -7.13
N PHE A 212 17.53 15.64 -5.96
CA PHE A 212 18.41 16.32 -5.00
C PHE A 212 19.34 15.36 -4.31
#